data_ed9114389554517be0d721ec32601823
#
_entry.id   ed9114389554517be0d721ec32601823
#
_cell.length_a   1.000
_cell.length_b   1.000
_cell.length_c   1.000
_cell.angle_alpha   90.00
_cell.angle_beta   90.00
_cell.angle_gamma   90.00
#
_symmetry.space_group_name_H-M   'P 1'
#
loop_
_entity.id
_entity.type
_entity.pdbx_description
1 polymer ?
#
loop_
_entity_poly.entity_id
_entity_poly.type
_entity_poly.pdbx_seq_one_letter_code
_entity_poly.pdbx_strand_id
1 'polypeptide(L)'
;MNITKAFCLSIALLGASNMQAITNSDFVIQQDNTKINNYQTNRPEASKRLFVSQAVEQQIAHIKQLLTNVRLAWMFENCFPNTLDTTVHFDGKDDTFVYTGDIHAMWLRDSGAQVWPYVQLANKDAELKKMLAGVIKRQFKCINIDPYANAFNMNSEGGEWMSDLTDMKPELHERKWEIDSLCYPIRLAYHYWKTTGDASIFSDEWLTAIAKVLKTFKEQQRKEDPKGPYRFQRKTERALDTMTNDGWGNPVKPVGLIVSTFRPSDDATTLQFLVPSNFFAVSSLRKAAEILEKVNKKTALSKECKDLAQEVETALKKYAVYNHPKYGKIYAFEVDGFYNHVFMDDANVPSLLALPYLGCVDMDDPVYLNTRKLVLSNANPYFFQGKAGEGIGGPHIGFGYIWPMSIIMRCNTTHDNEEIRKCVKMLRDTD
;
A
#
# COMPACT_ATOMS: atom_id res chain seq x y z
N MET A 1 14.00 10.06 -3.78
CA MET A 1 13.43 9.26 -2.68
C MET A 1 14.47 8.23 -2.27
N ASN A 2 14.95 8.26 -1.03
CA ASN A 2 16.07 7.42 -0.60
C ASN A 2 15.69 5.93 -0.62
N ILE A 3 16.44 5.12 -1.36
CA ILE A 3 16.33 3.65 -1.47
C ILE A 3 16.26 2.97 -0.09
N THR A 4 16.89 3.58 0.90
CA THR A 4 16.90 3.17 2.30
C THR A 4 15.48 3.02 2.91
N LYS A 5 14.49 3.80 2.50
CA LYS A 5 13.12 3.76 3.07
C LYS A 5 12.33 2.50 2.69
N ALA A 6 12.66 1.86 1.58
CA ALA A 6 11.93 0.70 1.07
C ALA A 6 12.34 -0.65 1.71
N PHE A 7 13.58 -0.78 2.19
CA PHE A 7 14.16 -2.04 2.67
C PHE A 7 13.57 -2.55 3.99
N CYS A 8 13.14 -1.67 4.87
CA CYS A 8 12.64 -2.03 6.20
C CYS A 8 11.27 -2.69 6.21
N LEU A 9 10.47 -2.45 5.19
CA LEU A 9 9.18 -3.10 5.06
C LEU A 9 9.32 -4.63 4.91
N SER A 10 10.39 -5.10 4.26
CA SER A 10 10.54 -6.52 3.93
C SER A 10 11.11 -7.38 5.06
N ILE A 11 12.08 -6.89 5.81
CA ILE A 11 12.66 -7.67 6.93
C ILE A 11 11.70 -7.72 8.13
N ALA A 12 10.93 -6.66 8.36
CA ALA A 12 9.90 -6.65 9.40
C ALA A 12 8.68 -7.51 9.05
N LEU A 13 8.44 -7.76 7.75
CA LEU A 13 7.31 -8.54 7.23
C LEU A 13 7.60 -10.02 7.04
N LEU A 14 8.87 -10.44 7.10
CA LEU A 14 9.24 -11.83 7.33
C LEU A 14 8.82 -12.15 8.78
N GLY A 15 7.50 -12.28 8.97
CA GLY A 15 6.90 -12.55 10.28
C GLY A 15 7.58 -13.74 10.97
N ALA A 16 7.55 -13.76 12.28
CA ALA A 16 8.22 -14.76 13.15
C ALA A 16 7.97 -16.23 12.75
N SER A 17 6.95 -16.52 11.97
CA SER A 17 6.63 -17.85 11.43
C SER A 17 7.54 -18.30 10.28
N ASN A 18 8.14 -17.38 9.50
CA ASN A 18 9.08 -17.75 8.43
C ASN A 18 10.56 -17.58 8.84
N MET A 19 10.86 -16.92 9.96
CA MET A 19 12.24 -16.77 10.42
C MET A 19 12.85 -18.09 10.93
N GLN A 20 12.06 -19.09 11.34
CA GLN A 20 12.58 -20.40 11.73
C GLN A 20 13.09 -21.24 10.54
N ALA A 21 12.69 -20.92 9.32
CA ALA A 21 13.16 -21.61 8.11
C ALA A 21 14.49 -21.04 7.55
N ILE A 22 14.95 -19.89 8.05
CA ILE A 22 16.18 -19.25 7.61
C ILE A 22 17.26 -19.49 8.68
N THR A 23 18.00 -20.57 8.54
CA THR A 23 19.12 -20.89 9.45
C THR A 23 20.29 -19.93 9.22
N ASN A 24 21.12 -19.70 10.23
CA ASN A 24 22.32 -18.85 10.16
C ASN A 24 23.29 -19.18 9.00
N SER A 25 23.25 -20.43 8.47
CA SER A 25 24.02 -20.85 7.31
C SER A 25 23.53 -20.24 5.99
N ASP A 26 22.27 -19.83 5.89
CA ASP A 26 21.65 -19.34 4.66
C ASP A 26 22.00 -17.87 4.34
N PHE A 27 22.44 -17.10 5.34
CA PHE A 27 22.87 -15.70 5.20
C PHE A 27 24.40 -15.51 5.25
N VAL A 28 25.21 -16.55 5.19
CA VAL A 28 26.65 -16.42 4.97
C VAL A 28 26.87 -15.99 3.51
N ILE A 29 26.49 -14.77 3.19
CA ILE A 29 26.99 -14.06 2.03
C ILE A 29 28.44 -13.72 2.38
N GLN A 30 29.40 -14.33 1.67
CA GLN A 30 30.84 -14.11 1.87
C GLN A 30 31.09 -12.62 2.12
N GLN A 31 31.73 -12.32 3.25
CA GLN A 31 32.19 -10.97 3.56
C GLN A 31 33.18 -10.58 2.45
N ASP A 32 32.79 -9.64 1.61
CA ASP A 32 33.76 -8.90 0.83
C ASP A 32 34.46 -7.91 1.79
N ASN A 33 35.53 -8.38 2.40
CA ASN A 33 36.31 -7.65 3.41
C ASN A 33 37.09 -6.45 2.86
N THR A 34 36.90 -6.09 1.57
CA THR A 34 37.71 -5.08 0.90
C THR A 34 37.23 -3.64 1.13
N LYS A 35 36.07 -3.41 1.75
CA LYS A 35 35.61 -2.09 2.18
C LYS A 35 34.93 -2.17 3.53
N ILE A 36 35.69 -2.08 4.62
CA ILE A 36 35.13 -1.69 5.92
C ILE A 36 34.75 -0.21 5.81
N ASN A 37 33.60 0.07 5.19
CA ASN A 37 32.99 1.37 5.35
C ASN A 37 32.48 1.42 6.79
N ASN A 38 32.91 2.41 7.56
CA ASN A 38 32.32 2.73 8.86
C ASN A 38 30.87 3.16 8.61
N TYR A 39 29.94 2.20 8.62
CA TYR A 39 28.50 2.47 8.53
C TYR A 39 28.05 3.16 9.82
N GLN A 40 28.11 4.49 9.84
CA GLN A 40 27.55 5.29 10.92
C GLN A 40 26.04 5.39 10.75
N THR A 41 25.31 5.43 11.85
CA THR A 41 23.86 5.63 11.82
C THR A 41 23.52 7.02 11.26
N ASN A 42 22.51 7.07 10.38
CA ASN A 42 21.94 8.31 9.84
C ASN A 42 20.65 8.70 10.57
N ARG A 43 20.30 7.99 11.65
CA ARG A 43 19.13 8.33 12.45
C ARG A 43 19.33 9.69 13.13
N PRO A 44 18.27 10.49 13.31
CA PRO A 44 18.34 11.67 14.14
C PRO A 44 18.82 11.35 15.55
N GLU A 45 19.48 12.30 16.20
CA GLU A 45 19.77 12.20 17.65
C GLU A 45 18.48 11.89 18.42
N ALA A 46 18.58 11.12 19.49
CA ALA A 46 17.41 10.63 20.24
C ALA A 46 16.45 11.75 20.69
N SER A 47 17.00 12.92 21.03
CA SER A 47 16.24 14.12 21.42
C SER A 47 15.47 14.79 20.28
N LYS A 48 15.79 14.45 19.04
CA LYS A 48 15.18 15.01 17.82
C LYS A 48 14.19 14.04 17.15
N ARG A 49 14.08 12.81 17.66
CA ARG A 49 13.12 11.83 17.14
C ARG A 49 11.72 12.18 17.57
N LEU A 50 10.77 12.11 16.64
CA LEU A 50 9.38 12.50 16.88
C LEU A 50 8.65 11.50 17.78
N PHE A 51 8.94 10.20 17.60
CA PHE A 51 8.37 9.14 18.43
C PHE A 51 9.42 8.04 18.68
N VAL A 52 9.59 7.65 19.92
CA VAL A 52 10.51 6.58 20.33
C VAL A 52 9.73 5.44 20.96
N SER A 53 9.87 4.23 20.43
CA SER A 53 9.29 3.00 20.99
C SER A 53 10.37 2.06 21.46
N GLN A 54 10.29 1.65 22.74
CA GLN A 54 11.23 0.68 23.28
C GLN A 54 11.12 -0.69 22.58
N ALA A 55 9.92 -1.12 22.19
CA ALA A 55 9.73 -2.36 21.46
C ALA A 55 10.41 -2.33 20.08
N VAL A 56 10.41 -1.16 19.42
CA VAL A 56 11.08 -0.97 18.13
C VAL A 56 12.62 -0.97 18.33
N GLU A 57 13.15 -0.28 19.33
CA GLU A 57 14.59 -0.30 19.63
C GLU A 57 15.09 -1.71 19.99
N GLN A 58 14.33 -2.47 20.79
CA GLN A 58 14.63 -3.87 21.07
C GLN A 58 14.61 -4.74 19.82
N GLN A 59 13.65 -4.52 18.91
CA GLN A 59 13.59 -5.24 17.64
C GLN A 59 14.80 -4.93 16.76
N ILE A 60 15.25 -3.66 16.72
CA ILE A 60 16.46 -3.26 15.99
C ILE A 60 17.68 -3.99 16.55
N ALA A 61 17.86 -3.97 17.87
CA ALA A 61 18.98 -4.64 18.52
C ALA A 61 18.99 -6.16 18.24
N HIS A 62 17.81 -6.79 18.32
CA HIS A 62 17.65 -8.22 18.05
C HIS A 62 18.01 -8.58 16.59
N ILE A 63 17.46 -7.86 15.62
CA ILE A 63 17.72 -8.13 14.20
C ILE A 63 19.20 -7.87 13.84
N LYS A 64 19.82 -6.84 14.39
CA LYS A 64 21.25 -6.57 14.19
C LYS A 64 22.13 -7.71 14.71
N GLN A 65 21.74 -8.41 15.77
CA GLN A 65 22.46 -9.59 16.26
C GLN A 65 22.33 -10.81 15.32
N LEU A 66 21.20 -10.93 14.62
CA LEU A 66 20.96 -12.03 13.66
C LEU A 66 21.63 -11.79 12.31
N LEU A 67 21.80 -10.53 11.91
CA LEU A 67 22.37 -10.17 10.61
C LEU A 67 23.91 -10.15 10.67
N THR A 68 24.56 -11.11 10.00
CA THR A 68 26.04 -11.16 9.90
C THR A 68 26.61 -10.15 8.93
N ASN A 69 25.79 -9.66 7.96
CA ASN A 69 26.18 -8.65 7.01
C ASN A 69 26.00 -7.26 7.60
N VAL A 70 27.11 -6.52 7.78
CA VAL A 70 27.15 -5.20 8.42
C VAL A 70 26.28 -4.16 7.68
N ARG A 71 26.26 -4.21 6.35
CA ARG A 71 25.46 -3.28 5.54
C ARG A 71 23.96 -3.51 5.71
N LEU A 72 23.51 -4.77 5.69
CA LEU A 72 22.10 -5.10 5.96
C LEU A 72 21.68 -4.71 7.39
N ALA A 73 22.56 -4.91 8.39
CA ALA A 73 22.31 -4.48 9.75
C ALA A 73 22.15 -2.95 9.85
N TRP A 74 23.04 -2.21 9.18
CA TRP A 74 22.97 -0.74 9.10
C TRP A 74 21.71 -0.28 8.36
N MET A 75 21.36 -0.88 7.22
CA MET A 75 20.13 -0.58 6.50
C MET A 75 18.90 -0.77 7.37
N PHE A 76 18.82 -1.89 8.09
CA PHE A 76 17.69 -2.15 8.98
C PHE A 76 17.60 -1.11 10.12
N GLU A 77 18.70 -0.80 10.77
CA GLU A 77 18.76 0.20 11.85
C GLU A 77 18.28 1.59 11.40
N ASN A 78 18.59 1.98 10.18
CA ASN A 78 18.26 3.33 9.69
C ASN A 78 16.87 3.42 9.06
N CYS A 79 16.40 2.33 8.47
CA CYS A 79 15.14 2.35 7.75
C CYS A 79 13.95 1.94 8.63
N PHE A 80 14.08 0.89 9.44
CA PHE A 80 12.97 0.36 10.22
C PHE A 80 12.32 1.42 11.12
N PRO A 81 13.07 2.26 11.87
CA PRO A 81 12.47 3.29 12.70
C PRO A 81 12.20 4.61 11.98
N ASN A 82 12.55 4.77 10.70
CA ASN A 82 12.55 6.08 10.03
C ASN A 82 11.20 6.80 10.10
N THR A 83 10.10 6.08 9.93
CA THR A 83 8.74 6.65 10.05
C THR A 83 8.50 7.24 11.44
N LEU A 84 8.86 6.50 12.49
CA LEU A 84 8.71 6.96 13.87
C LEU A 84 9.64 8.14 14.19
N ASP A 85 10.87 8.05 13.71
CA ASP A 85 11.90 9.06 13.98
C ASP A 85 11.58 10.41 13.32
N THR A 86 10.89 10.44 12.15
CA THR A 86 10.88 11.62 11.29
C THR A 86 9.50 12.09 10.79
N THR A 87 8.45 11.27 10.88
CA THR A 87 7.16 11.58 10.23
C THR A 87 5.93 11.44 11.12
N VAL A 88 6.05 10.82 12.28
CA VAL A 88 4.93 10.58 13.19
C VAL A 88 4.75 11.77 14.14
N HIS A 89 3.57 12.38 14.09
CA HIS A 89 3.15 13.46 14.99
C HIS A 89 2.01 12.94 15.87
N PHE A 90 2.36 12.42 17.03
CA PHE A 90 1.41 11.90 18.02
C PHE A 90 1.11 12.95 19.10
N ASP A 91 -0.16 13.23 19.37
CA ASP A 91 -0.58 14.22 20.35
C ASP A 91 -0.48 13.76 21.81
N GLY A 92 0.00 12.53 22.03
CA GLY A 92 0.10 11.91 23.36
C GLY A 92 -1.21 11.33 23.91
N LYS A 93 -2.31 11.40 23.14
CA LYS A 93 -3.64 10.93 23.55
C LYS A 93 -4.23 9.93 22.57
N ASP A 94 -4.86 10.40 21.51
CA ASP A 94 -5.64 9.55 20.61
C ASP A 94 -5.64 10.01 19.14
N ASP A 95 -4.83 10.97 18.79
CA ASP A 95 -4.67 11.47 17.42
C ASP A 95 -3.20 11.37 16.96
N THR A 96 -2.98 10.79 15.79
CA THR A 96 -1.65 10.68 15.20
C THR A 96 -1.71 11.03 13.72
N PHE A 97 -0.96 12.05 13.35
CA PHE A 97 -0.77 12.44 11.96
C PHE A 97 0.58 11.93 11.46
N VAL A 98 0.62 11.37 10.25
CA VAL A 98 1.85 10.81 9.66
C VAL A 98 2.15 11.52 8.36
N TYR A 99 3.26 12.23 8.30
CA TYR A 99 3.74 12.84 7.06
C TYR A 99 4.15 11.77 6.04
N THR A 100 3.81 11.98 4.79
CA THR A 100 4.24 11.13 3.69
C THR A 100 5.67 11.44 3.30
N GLY A 101 6.61 10.89 4.07
CA GLY A 101 8.04 11.14 3.90
C GLY A 101 8.42 12.60 4.14
N ASP A 102 8.82 13.29 3.08
CA ASP A 102 9.21 14.71 3.07
C ASP A 102 8.05 15.66 2.71
N ILE A 103 6.86 15.12 2.42
CA ILE A 103 5.66 15.91 2.17
C ILE A 103 4.87 16.07 3.47
N HIS A 104 4.59 17.31 3.87
CA HIS A 104 3.89 17.65 5.12
C HIS A 104 2.37 17.43 5.01
N ALA A 105 1.97 16.32 4.42
CA ALA A 105 0.60 15.87 4.29
C ALA A 105 0.48 14.37 4.57
N MET A 106 -0.72 13.87 4.83
CA MET A 106 -0.99 12.49 5.18
C MET A 106 -1.82 11.83 4.08
N TRP A 107 -1.19 10.99 3.26
CA TRP A 107 -1.90 10.06 2.39
C TRP A 107 -2.50 8.91 3.21
N LEU A 108 -3.72 8.51 2.89
CA LEU A 108 -4.36 7.37 3.55
C LEU A 108 -3.64 6.05 3.26
N ARG A 109 -3.18 5.85 2.04
CA ARG A 109 -2.34 4.71 1.63
C ARG A 109 -1.05 4.68 2.41
N ASP A 110 -0.29 5.78 2.33
CA ASP A 110 1.07 5.85 2.85
C ASP A 110 1.10 5.73 4.37
N SER A 111 0.24 6.46 5.08
CA SER A 111 0.18 6.40 6.54
C SER A 111 -0.11 4.99 7.05
N GLY A 112 -1.00 4.25 6.37
CA GLY A 112 -1.28 2.84 6.68
C GLY A 112 -0.10 1.92 6.41
N ALA A 113 0.63 2.14 5.29
CA ALA A 113 1.80 1.34 4.92
C ALA A 113 3.03 1.65 5.78
N GLN A 114 3.26 2.94 6.10
CA GLN A 114 4.40 3.38 6.89
C GLN A 114 4.39 2.84 8.33
N VAL A 115 3.22 2.72 8.96
CA VAL A 115 3.11 2.21 10.34
C VAL A 115 2.85 0.70 10.40
N TRP A 116 2.58 0.06 9.25
CA TRP A 116 2.29 -1.37 9.16
C TRP A 116 3.31 -2.28 9.86
N PRO A 117 4.63 -2.06 9.73
CA PRO A 117 5.64 -2.92 10.35
C PRO A 117 5.57 -2.97 11.87
N TYR A 118 4.99 -1.95 12.50
CA TYR A 118 4.94 -1.83 13.96
C TYR A 118 3.71 -2.49 14.59
N VAL A 119 2.69 -2.83 13.82
CA VAL A 119 1.45 -3.45 14.34
C VAL A 119 1.74 -4.69 15.18
N GLN A 120 2.65 -5.55 14.73
CA GLN A 120 3.06 -6.76 15.46
C GLN A 120 3.75 -6.49 16.81
N LEU A 121 4.28 -5.28 17.01
CA LEU A 121 4.94 -4.86 18.25
C LEU A 121 4.00 -4.14 19.22
N ALA A 122 2.76 -3.83 18.81
CA ALA A 122 1.81 -3.03 19.59
C ALA A 122 1.52 -3.57 21.00
N ASN A 123 1.54 -4.89 21.17
CA ASN A 123 1.33 -5.50 22.51
C ASN A 123 2.57 -5.46 23.42
N LYS A 124 3.74 -5.07 22.90
CA LYS A 124 4.98 -4.97 23.63
C LYS A 124 5.29 -3.56 24.14
N ASP A 125 4.51 -2.57 23.68
CA ASP A 125 4.73 -1.17 23.99
C ASP A 125 3.39 -0.42 23.97
N ALA A 126 2.96 0.07 25.14
CA ALA A 126 1.67 0.71 25.35
C ALA A 126 1.56 2.06 24.59
N GLU A 127 2.65 2.83 24.52
CA GLU A 127 2.66 4.10 23.78
C GLU A 127 2.63 3.87 22.28
N LEU A 128 3.35 2.86 21.79
CA LEU A 128 3.26 2.44 20.37
C LEU A 128 1.83 2.00 20.03
N LYS A 129 1.18 1.24 20.92
CA LYS A 129 -0.21 0.83 20.74
C LYS A 129 -1.16 2.02 20.64
N LYS A 130 -1.00 3.03 21.50
CA LYS A 130 -1.80 4.27 21.47
C LYS A 130 -1.55 5.06 20.19
N MET A 131 -0.29 5.23 19.81
CA MET A 131 0.09 5.92 18.58
C MET A 131 -0.57 5.27 17.35
N LEU A 132 -0.53 3.94 17.23
CA LEU A 132 -1.17 3.21 16.14
C LEU A 132 -2.70 3.37 16.14
N ALA A 133 -3.33 3.32 17.32
CA ALA A 133 -4.77 3.62 17.45
C ALA A 133 -5.10 5.04 16.99
N GLY A 134 -4.23 6.00 17.31
CA GLY A 134 -4.34 7.40 16.86
C GLY A 134 -4.29 7.54 15.34
N VAL A 135 -3.37 6.83 14.65
CA VAL A 135 -3.32 6.80 13.16
C VAL A 135 -4.64 6.30 12.59
N ILE A 136 -5.17 5.20 13.12
CA ILE A 136 -6.42 4.60 12.64
C ILE A 136 -7.60 5.56 12.83
N LYS A 137 -7.73 6.19 14.00
CA LYS A 137 -8.77 7.20 14.25
C LYS A 137 -8.65 8.39 13.31
N ARG A 138 -7.43 8.91 13.09
CA ARG A 138 -7.17 9.99 12.12
C ARG A 138 -7.59 9.59 10.71
N GLN A 139 -7.30 8.38 10.27
CA GLN A 139 -7.73 7.89 8.96
C GLN A 139 -9.25 7.85 8.82
N PHE A 140 -9.99 7.43 9.85
CA PHE A 140 -11.46 7.45 9.82
C PHE A 140 -11.99 8.89 9.75
N LYS A 141 -11.40 9.81 10.51
CA LYS A 141 -11.73 11.24 10.45
C LYS A 141 -11.51 11.79 9.04
N CYS A 142 -10.39 11.47 8.41
CA CYS A 142 -10.09 11.86 7.03
C CYS A 142 -11.14 11.34 6.04
N ILE A 143 -11.50 10.05 6.09
CA ILE A 143 -12.59 9.47 5.26
C ILE A 143 -13.91 10.20 5.51
N ASN A 144 -14.19 10.60 6.76
CA ASN A 144 -15.41 11.33 7.12
C ASN A 144 -15.42 12.77 6.60
N ILE A 145 -14.27 13.39 6.36
CA ILE A 145 -14.15 14.70 5.72
C ILE A 145 -14.44 14.56 4.22
N ASP A 146 -13.74 13.68 3.51
CA ASP A 146 -13.96 13.42 2.09
C ASP A 146 -13.45 12.03 1.67
N PRO A 147 -14.32 11.08 1.31
CA PRO A 147 -13.91 9.74 0.90
C PRO A 147 -13.27 9.68 -0.51
N TYR A 148 -13.33 10.77 -1.28
CA TYR A 148 -12.70 10.88 -2.59
C TYR A 148 -11.26 11.42 -2.54
N ALA A 149 -10.83 11.96 -1.38
CA ALA A 149 -9.49 12.49 -1.22
C ALA A 149 -8.50 11.37 -0.83
N ASN A 150 -7.31 11.42 -1.42
CA ASN A 150 -6.20 10.54 -1.10
C ASN A 150 -5.28 11.14 -0.01
N ALA A 151 -5.17 12.47 0.08
CA ALA A 151 -4.25 13.14 1.00
C ALA A 151 -4.89 14.32 1.74
N PHE A 152 -4.46 14.50 3.01
CA PHE A 152 -5.04 15.46 3.94
C PHE A 152 -3.97 16.34 4.58
N ASN A 153 -4.35 17.59 4.89
CA ASN A 153 -3.54 18.51 5.69
C ASN A 153 -3.70 18.20 7.20
N MET A 154 -2.73 18.61 8.00
CA MET A 154 -2.82 18.46 9.46
C MET A 154 -3.94 19.35 10.04
N ASN A 155 -4.16 20.50 9.43
CA ASN A 155 -5.15 21.53 9.77
C ASN A 155 -6.06 21.86 8.57
N SER A 156 -6.89 22.89 8.69
CA SER A 156 -7.82 23.39 7.65
C SER A 156 -7.38 24.72 7.05
N GLU A 157 -6.08 24.89 6.81
CA GLU A 157 -5.52 26.13 6.22
C GLU A 157 -5.38 26.07 4.69
N GLY A 158 -5.71 24.92 4.08
CA GLY A 158 -5.49 24.67 2.67
C GLY A 158 -4.09 24.15 2.40
N GLY A 159 -3.76 23.95 1.13
CA GLY A 159 -2.47 23.39 0.71
C GLY A 159 -2.14 23.68 -0.75
N GLU A 160 -1.12 23.01 -1.24
CA GLU A 160 -0.53 23.22 -2.57
C GLU A 160 -1.54 23.07 -3.72
N TRP A 161 -2.44 22.11 -3.62
CA TRP A 161 -3.34 21.70 -4.71
C TRP A 161 -4.74 22.30 -4.66
N MET A 162 -4.94 23.38 -3.90
CA MET A 162 -6.25 24.06 -3.80
C MET A 162 -6.79 24.59 -5.13
N SER A 163 -5.92 24.73 -6.14
CA SER A 163 -6.32 25.14 -7.49
C SER A 163 -6.82 24.01 -8.41
N ASP A 164 -6.78 22.75 -7.94
CA ASP A 164 -7.30 21.63 -8.70
C ASP A 164 -8.82 21.78 -8.98
N LEU A 165 -9.22 21.42 -10.18
CA LEU A 165 -10.64 21.48 -10.59
C LEU A 165 -11.38 20.23 -10.13
N THR A 166 -11.66 20.18 -8.86
CA THR A 166 -12.44 19.19 -8.12
C THR A 166 -13.03 19.85 -6.86
N ASP A 167 -13.84 19.16 -6.05
CA ASP A 167 -14.45 19.73 -4.84
C ASP A 167 -13.45 19.85 -3.70
N MET A 168 -12.44 20.69 -3.84
CA MET A 168 -11.40 20.91 -2.83
C MET A 168 -11.97 21.54 -1.56
N LYS A 169 -11.41 21.15 -0.42
CA LYS A 169 -11.69 21.70 0.93
C LYS A 169 -10.36 22.04 1.62
N PRO A 170 -10.34 22.96 2.58
CA PRO A 170 -9.10 23.36 3.27
C PRO A 170 -8.38 22.22 4.00
N GLU A 171 -9.09 21.17 4.41
CA GLU A 171 -8.53 19.98 5.05
C GLU A 171 -7.83 19.04 4.07
N LEU A 172 -8.06 19.20 2.76
CA LEU A 172 -7.51 18.31 1.73
C LEU A 172 -6.19 18.85 1.23
N HIS A 173 -5.17 17.99 1.19
CA HIS A 173 -3.95 18.29 0.48
C HIS A 173 -4.12 17.99 -1.01
N GLU A 174 -4.69 16.80 -1.32
CA GLU A 174 -4.98 16.36 -2.69
C GLU A 174 -6.29 15.56 -2.73
N ARG A 175 -7.03 15.68 -3.84
CA ARG A 175 -8.31 14.99 -4.00
C ARG A 175 -8.32 14.10 -5.25
N LYS A 176 -7.30 13.25 -5.40
CA LYS A 176 -7.26 12.19 -6.39
C LYS A 176 -8.02 10.95 -5.91
N TRP A 177 -8.98 10.49 -6.70
CA TRP A 177 -9.75 9.30 -6.34
C TRP A 177 -8.98 8.03 -6.63
N GLU A 178 -8.68 7.29 -5.59
CA GLU A 178 -8.00 6.00 -5.56
C GLU A 178 -8.77 5.04 -4.67
N ILE A 179 -9.10 3.83 -5.16
CA ILE A 179 -9.79 2.81 -4.36
C ILE A 179 -8.99 2.44 -3.12
N ASP A 180 -7.68 2.29 -3.27
CA ASP A 180 -6.80 1.82 -2.21
C ASP A 180 -6.69 2.80 -1.04
N SER A 181 -6.87 4.09 -1.27
CA SER A 181 -6.96 5.11 -0.21
C SER A 181 -8.04 4.79 0.84
N LEU A 182 -9.13 4.13 0.45
CA LEU A 182 -10.15 3.66 1.39
C LEU A 182 -9.90 2.23 1.93
N CYS A 183 -9.04 1.47 1.28
CA CYS A 183 -8.74 0.08 1.65
C CYS A 183 -7.64 -0.02 2.73
N TYR A 184 -6.61 0.81 2.66
CA TYR A 184 -5.50 0.81 3.62
C TYR A 184 -5.93 1.06 5.06
N PRO A 185 -6.81 2.04 5.36
CA PRO A 185 -7.34 2.25 6.72
C PRO A 185 -8.07 1.03 7.28
N ILE A 186 -8.86 0.36 6.46
CA ILE A 186 -9.59 -0.87 6.86
C ILE A 186 -8.60 -1.99 7.15
N ARG A 187 -7.58 -2.18 6.29
CA ARG A 187 -6.53 -3.18 6.48
C ARG A 187 -5.77 -2.95 7.77
N LEU A 188 -5.34 -1.70 8.03
CA LEU A 188 -4.59 -1.35 9.24
C LEU A 188 -5.44 -1.59 10.49
N ALA A 189 -6.68 -1.10 10.53
CA ALA A 189 -7.59 -1.25 11.67
C ALA A 189 -7.91 -2.72 11.97
N TYR A 190 -8.16 -3.53 10.92
CA TYR A 190 -8.42 -4.96 11.06
C TYR A 190 -7.23 -5.69 11.69
N HIS A 191 -6.01 -5.48 11.19
CA HIS A 191 -4.84 -6.17 11.70
C HIS A 191 -4.39 -5.66 13.07
N TYR A 192 -4.56 -4.36 13.36
CA TYR A 192 -4.39 -3.83 14.71
C TYR A 192 -5.32 -4.55 15.70
N TRP A 193 -6.62 -4.66 15.39
CA TRP A 193 -7.56 -5.38 16.22
C TRP A 193 -7.20 -6.86 16.39
N LYS A 194 -6.85 -7.54 15.30
CA LYS A 194 -6.46 -8.96 15.35
C LYS A 194 -5.22 -9.19 16.21
N THR A 195 -4.27 -8.27 16.17
CA THR A 195 -3.02 -8.36 16.94
C THR A 195 -3.23 -8.00 18.40
N THR A 196 -3.98 -6.93 18.67
CA THR A 196 -4.06 -6.36 20.02
C THR A 196 -5.30 -6.78 20.82
N GLY A 197 -6.35 -7.26 20.15
CA GLY A 197 -7.67 -7.47 20.73
C GLY A 197 -8.43 -6.17 21.03
N ASP A 198 -7.83 -5.01 20.78
CA ASP A 198 -8.42 -3.71 21.09
C ASP A 198 -9.47 -3.32 20.05
N ALA A 199 -10.73 -3.33 20.46
CA ALA A 199 -11.88 -2.95 19.62
C ALA A 199 -12.32 -1.51 19.83
N SER A 200 -11.68 -0.73 20.71
CA SER A 200 -12.07 0.64 21.05
C SER A 200 -12.01 1.62 19.88
N ILE A 201 -11.21 1.30 18.85
CA ILE A 201 -11.10 2.08 17.62
C ILE A 201 -12.36 2.02 16.74
N PHE A 202 -13.26 1.04 16.96
CA PHE A 202 -14.47 0.85 16.13
C PHE A 202 -15.69 1.58 16.72
N SER A 203 -15.56 2.88 16.85
CA SER A 203 -16.58 3.82 17.35
C SER A 203 -17.64 4.16 16.28
N ASP A 204 -18.52 5.12 16.61
CA ASP A 204 -19.48 5.68 15.65
C ASP A 204 -18.78 6.41 14.48
N GLU A 205 -17.58 6.95 14.70
CA GLU A 205 -16.76 7.55 13.64
C GLU A 205 -16.33 6.49 12.59
N TRP A 206 -15.93 5.31 13.05
CA TRP A 206 -15.69 4.15 12.18
C TRP A 206 -16.95 3.75 11.41
N LEU A 207 -18.10 3.64 12.08
CA LEU A 207 -19.37 3.26 11.43
C LEU A 207 -19.74 4.25 10.33
N THR A 208 -19.57 5.54 10.59
CA THR A 208 -19.79 6.61 9.61
C THR A 208 -18.82 6.49 8.43
N ALA A 209 -17.54 6.24 8.71
CA ALA A 209 -16.52 6.07 7.68
C ALA A 209 -16.84 4.87 6.76
N ILE A 210 -17.21 3.72 7.32
CA ILE A 210 -17.54 2.53 6.52
C ILE A 210 -18.81 2.73 5.69
N ALA A 211 -19.82 3.42 6.21
CA ALA A 211 -21.00 3.77 5.42
C ALA A 211 -20.64 4.65 4.21
N LYS A 212 -19.70 5.61 4.39
CA LYS A 212 -19.18 6.44 3.28
C LYS A 212 -18.37 5.61 2.30
N VAL A 213 -17.49 4.71 2.76
CA VAL A 213 -16.74 3.79 1.89
C VAL A 213 -17.68 2.98 1.00
N LEU A 214 -18.70 2.36 1.58
CA LEU A 214 -19.71 1.60 0.82
C LEU A 214 -20.44 2.45 -0.21
N LYS A 215 -20.87 3.65 0.19
CA LYS A 215 -21.53 4.60 -0.70
C LYS A 215 -20.62 4.95 -1.87
N THR A 216 -19.37 5.37 -1.60
CA THR A 216 -18.39 5.78 -2.61
C THR A 216 -18.07 4.64 -3.58
N PHE A 217 -17.87 3.42 -3.09
CA PHE A 217 -17.62 2.26 -3.95
C PHE A 217 -18.82 1.95 -4.87
N LYS A 218 -20.05 2.01 -4.34
CA LYS A 218 -21.27 1.82 -5.13
C LYS A 218 -21.45 2.92 -6.20
N GLU A 219 -21.20 4.19 -5.84
CA GLU A 219 -21.22 5.32 -6.79
C GLU A 219 -20.18 5.10 -7.91
N GLN A 220 -18.99 4.63 -7.57
CA GLN A 220 -17.91 4.37 -8.52
C GLN A 220 -18.04 3.06 -9.30
N GLN A 221 -19.04 2.23 -9.02
CA GLN A 221 -19.46 1.19 -9.97
C GLN A 221 -20.15 1.80 -11.21
N ARG A 222 -20.56 3.06 -11.15
CA ARG A 222 -21.16 3.87 -12.23
C ARG A 222 -22.37 3.22 -12.92
N LYS A 223 -23.17 2.45 -12.17
CA LYS A 223 -24.34 1.73 -12.69
C LYS A 223 -25.47 2.66 -13.12
N GLU A 224 -25.66 3.76 -12.40
CA GLU A 224 -26.73 4.73 -12.64
C GLU A 224 -26.29 5.87 -13.56
N ASP A 225 -25.05 6.32 -13.41
CA ASP A 225 -24.42 7.37 -14.22
C ASP A 225 -23.03 6.90 -14.70
N PRO A 226 -22.83 6.72 -16.03
CA PRO A 226 -21.54 6.29 -16.58
C PRO A 226 -20.37 7.25 -16.30
N LYS A 227 -20.63 8.52 -16.02
CA LYS A 227 -19.60 9.49 -15.61
C LYS A 227 -19.28 9.40 -14.12
N GLY A 228 -20.26 9.02 -13.31
CA GLY A 228 -20.18 9.04 -11.84
C GLY A 228 -20.11 10.45 -11.27
N PRO A 229 -20.07 10.60 -9.94
CA PRO A 229 -20.13 11.92 -9.28
C PRO A 229 -18.74 12.59 -9.14
N TYR A 230 -17.64 11.94 -9.51
CA TYR A 230 -16.29 12.44 -9.31
C TYR A 230 -15.68 12.97 -10.61
N ARG A 231 -15.10 14.16 -10.53
CA ARG A 231 -14.38 14.83 -11.61
C ARG A 231 -13.08 15.41 -11.08
N PHE A 232 -12.01 15.33 -11.88
CA PHE A 232 -10.71 15.89 -11.51
C PHE A 232 -9.96 16.40 -12.73
N GLN A 233 -9.47 17.63 -12.64
CA GLN A 233 -8.48 18.17 -13.56
C GLN A 233 -7.45 18.99 -12.78
N ARG A 234 -6.19 18.87 -13.19
CA ARG A 234 -5.07 19.68 -12.72
C ARG A 234 -4.43 20.37 -13.91
N LYS A 235 -4.06 21.64 -13.75
CA LYS A 235 -3.22 22.34 -14.72
C LYS A 235 -1.78 21.88 -14.52
N THR A 236 -1.29 21.04 -15.42
CA THR A 236 0.01 20.37 -15.31
C THR A 236 0.61 20.14 -16.69
N GLU A 237 1.92 20.07 -16.80
CA GLU A 237 2.63 19.62 -18.01
C GLU A 237 2.72 18.07 -18.06
N ARG A 238 2.48 17.40 -16.95
CA ARG A 238 2.55 15.95 -16.83
C ARG A 238 1.19 15.31 -17.16
N ALA A 239 1.09 14.68 -18.32
CA ALA A 239 -0.17 14.11 -18.82
C ALA A 239 -0.85 13.10 -17.87
N LEU A 240 -0.06 12.37 -17.05
CA LEU A 240 -0.59 11.39 -16.10
C LEU A 240 -1.08 12.02 -14.77
N ASP A 241 -0.85 13.30 -14.56
CA ASP A 241 -1.23 14.00 -13.34
C ASP A 241 -2.62 14.66 -13.39
N THR A 242 -3.38 14.37 -14.44
CA THR A 242 -4.73 14.88 -14.68
C THR A 242 -5.58 13.87 -15.43
N MET A 243 -6.92 14.01 -15.34
CA MET A 243 -7.84 13.13 -16.04
C MET A 243 -8.15 13.63 -17.45
N THR A 244 -8.28 12.69 -18.40
CA THR A 244 -8.79 12.95 -19.77
C THR A 244 -10.28 13.28 -19.77
N ASN A 245 -10.82 13.63 -20.95
CA ASN A 245 -12.25 13.86 -21.18
C ASN A 245 -12.86 14.84 -20.16
N ASP A 246 -12.30 16.03 -20.08
CA ASP A 246 -12.74 17.10 -19.16
C ASP A 246 -12.78 16.67 -17.67
N GLY A 247 -11.88 15.76 -17.29
CA GLY A 247 -11.76 15.29 -15.93
C GLY A 247 -12.64 14.09 -15.57
N TRP A 248 -13.37 13.53 -16.52
CA TRP A 248 -14.22 12.34 -16.29
C TRP A 248 -13.48 11.02 -16.52
N GLY A 249 -12.32 11.08 -17.21
CA GLY A 249 -11.54 9.92 -17.61
C GLY A 249 -12.13 9.18 -18.81
N ASN A 250 -11.51 8.05 -19.16
CA ASN A 250 -11.96 7.25 -20.29
C ASN A 250 -13.26 6.50 -19.97
N PRO A 251 -14.13 6.25 -20.98
CA PRO A 251 -15.39 5.56 -20.77
C PRO A 251 -15.21 4.16 -20.19
N VAL A 252 -16.14 3.76 -19.32
CA VAL A 252 -16.25 2.39 -18.81
C VAL A 252 -17.63 1.82 -19.10
N LYS A 253 -17.71 0.50 -19.26
CA LYS A 253 -18.97 -0.24 -19.19
C LYS A 253 -19.19 -0.70 -17.75
N PRO A 254 -20.27 -0.27 -17.08
CA PRO A 254 -20.58 -0.74 -15.73
C PRO A 254 -20.79 -2.26 -15.69
N VAL A 255 -19.87 -2.97 -15.05
CA VAL A 255 -19.86 -4.44 -15.00
C VAL A 255 -19.76 -4.98 -13.57
N GLY A 256 -19.90 -4.11 -12.57
CA GLY A 256 -19.77 -4.44 -11.16
C GLY A 256 -18.39 -4.17 -10.57
N LEU A 257 -17.40 -3.78 -11.39
CA LEU A 257 -16.11 -3.29 -10.92
C LEU A 257 -16.21 -1.83 -10.45
N ILE A 258 -15.29 -1.41 -9.60
CA ILE A 258 -15.18 -0.06 -9.04
C ILE A 258 -14.15 0.70 -9.86
N VAL A 259 -14.49 1.90 -10.33
CA VAL A 259 -13.58 2.82 -11.01
C VAL A 259 -12.54 3.35 -10.01
N SER A 260 -11.26 3.32 -10.38
CA SER A 260 -10.18 4.09 -9.79
C SER A 260 -9.66 5.05 -10.84
N THR A 261 -9.78 6.34 -10.61
CA THR A 261 -9.34 7.34 -11.60
C THR A 261 -7.83 7.51 -11.59
N PHE A 262 -7.21 7.24 -10.44
CA PHE A 262 -5.77 7.24 -10.27
C PHE A 262 -5.27 5.89 -9.75
N ARG A 263 -4.00 5.62 -10.03
CA ARG A 263 -3.22 4.49 -9.53
C ARG A 263 -2.61 4.83 -8.16
N PRO A 264 -2.11 3.85 -7.39
CA PRO A 264 -1.36 4.12 -6.17
C PRO A 264 -0.11 4.98 -6.36
N SER A 265 0.32 5.20 -7.59
CA SER A 265 1.41 6.11 -7.98
C SER A 265 0.98 7.56 -8.16
N ASP A 266 -0.30 7.88 -7.93
CA ASP A 266 -0.94 9.17 -8.25
C ASP A 266 -1.04 9.46 -9.75
N ASP A 267 -0.72 8.49 -10.62
CA ASP A 267 -0.87 8.59 -12.07
C ASP A 267 -2.29 8.20 -12.50
N ALA A 268 -2.86 8.91 -13.46
CA ALA A 268 -4.17 8.61 -14.02
C ALA A 268 -4.20 7.21 -14.67
N THR A 269 -5.28 6.47 -14.44
CA THR A 269 -5.53 5.18 -15.10
C THR A 269 -5.84 5.35 -16.57
N THR A 270 -5.37 4.42 -17.40
CA THR A 270 -5.73 4.36 -18.82
C THR A 270 -7.09 3.71 -19.01
N LEU A 271 -7.31 2.54 -18.42
CA LEU A 271 -8.62 1.89 -18.32
C LEU A 271 -9.03 1.93 -16.85
N GLN A 272 -10.20 2.52 -16.55
CA GLN A 272 -10.50 2.98 -15.20
C GLN A 272 -10.82 1.88 -14.16
N PHE A 273 -10.97 0.63 -14.56
CA PHE A 273 -11.05 -0.46 -13.59
C PHE A 273 -9.64 -1.01 -13.30
N LEU A 274 -8.97 -0.40 -12.31
CA LEU A 274 -7.68 -0.85 -11.82
C LEU A 274 -7.86 -2.16 -11.06
N VAL A 275 -7.36 -3.25 -11.63
CA VAL A 275 -7.63 -4.62 -11.15
C VAL A 275 -7.02 -4.89 -9.76
N PRO A 276 -5.74 -4.55 -9.46
CA PRO A 276 -5.18 -4.77 -8.13
C PRO A 276 -5.97 -4.05 -7.03
N SER A 277 -6.41 -2.81 -7.28
CA SER A 277 -7.21 -2.05 -6.31
C SER A 277 -8.61 -2.63 -6.13
N ASN A 278 -9.23 -3.19 -7.17
CA ASN A 278 -10.50 -3.90 -7.05
C ASN A 278 -10.36 -5.19 -6.21
N PHE A 279 -9.29 -5.95 -6.37
CA PHE A 279 -8.99 -7.07 -5.48
C PHE A 279 -8.81 -6.61 -4.02
N PHE A 280 -8.13 -5.50 -3.81
CA PHE A 280 -7.93 -4.95 -2.48
C PHE A 280 -9.25 -4.45 -1.86
N ALA A 281 -10.17 -3.89 -2.66
CA ALA A 281 -11.53 -3.56 -2.22
C ALA A 281 -12.29 -4.80 -1.72
N VAL A 282 -12.25 -5.92 -2.45
CA VAL A 282 -12.86 -7.19 -2.04
C VAL A 282 -12.31 -7.66 -0.68
N SER A 283 -10.98 -7.71 -0.54
CA SER A 283 -10.31 -8.10 0.70
C SER A 283 -10.68 -7.17 1.86
N SER A 284 -10.72 -5.86 1.63
CA SER A 284 -11.04 -4.85 2.64
C SER A 284 -12.49 -4.88 3.07
N LEU A 285 -13.44 -5.03 2.13
CA LEU A 285 -14.86 -5.17 2.43
C LEU A 285 -15.16 -6.41 3.27
N ARG A 286 -14.49 -7.54 3.01
CA ARG A 286 -14.62 -8.75 3.84
C ARG A 286 -14.11 -8.54 5.26
N LYS A 287 -12.98 -7.83 5.43
CA LYS A 287 -12.45 -7.46 6.74
C LYS A 287 -13.39 -6.51 7.49
N ALA A 288 -13.92 -5.49 6.81
CA ALA A 288 -14.92 -4.59 7.37
C ALA A 288 -16.19 -5.35 7.80
N ALA A 289 -16.67 -6.28 6.97
CA ALA A 289 -17.83 -7.11 7.31
C ALA A 289 -17.61 -7.93 8.59
N GLU A 290 -16.43 -8.51 8.78
CA GLU A 290 -16.09 -9.25 9.99
C GLU A 290 -16.09 -8.35 11.23
N ILE A 291 -15.51 -7.15 11.15
CA ILE A 291 -15.52 -6.17 12.23
C ILE A 291 -16.97 -5.78 12.60
N LEU A 292 -17.76 -5.41 11.59
CA LEU A 292 -19.15 -5.00 11.76
C LEU A 292 -20.00 -6.10 12.42
N GLU A 293 -19.77 -7.36 12.07
CA GLU A 293 -20.49 -8.50 12.64
C GLU A 293 -20.02 -8.83 14.06
N LYS A 294 -18.71 -8.94 14.26
CA LYS A 294 -18.14 -9.44 15.54
C LYS A 294 -18.04 -8.36 16.61
N VAL A 295 -17.75 -7.12 16.24
CA VAL A 295 -17.53 -6.01 17.18
C VAL A 295 -18.78 -5.15 17.30
N ASN A 296 -19.23 -4.55 16.21
CA ASN A 296 -20.29 -3.55 16.25
C ASN A 296 -21.71 -4.14 16.28
N LYS A 297 -21.89 -5.42 15.98
CA LYS A 297 -23.18 -6.11 15.84
C LYS A 297 -24.11 -5.46 14.79
N LYS A 298 -23.53 -4.88 13.73
CA LYS A 298 -24.24 -4.22 12.63
C LYS A 298 -24.43 -5.19 11.45
N THR A 299 -25.30 -6.17 11.62
CA THR A 299 -25.50 -7.27 10.65
C THR A 299 -25.95 -6.82 9.26
N ALA A 300 -26.79 -5.80 9.17
CA ALA A 300 -27.24 -5.25 7.88
C ALA A 300 -26.05 -4.65 7.10
N LEU A 301 -25.26 -3.79 7.75
CA LEU A 301 -24.09 -3.17 7.10
C LEU A 301 -23.00 -4.20 6.77
N SER A 302 -22.79 -5.22 7.63
CA SER A 302 -21.92 -6.36 7.34
C SER A 302 -22.37 -7.09 6.08
N LYS A 303 -23.68 -7.33 5.93
CA LYS A 303 -24.23 -7.97 4.74
C LYS A 303 -23.99 -7.14 3.49
N GLU A 304 -24.18 -5.82 3.54
CA GLU A 304 -23.89 -4.94 2.39
C GLU A 304 -22.43 -5.00 1.96
N CYS A 305 -21.48 -5.05 2.92
CA CYS A 305 -20.06 -5.23 2.63
C CYS A 305 -19.80 -6.57 1.92
N LYS A 306 -20.40 -7.66 2.42
CA LYS A 306 -20.26 -9.01 1.83
C LYS A 306 -20.85 -9.07 0.43
N ASP A 307 -22.03 -8.52 0.22
CA ASP A 307 -22.72 -8.51 -1.08
C ASP A 307 -21.90 -7.74 -2.13
N LEU A 308 -21.40 -6.53 -1.78
CA LEU A 308 -20.56 -5.75 -2.68
C LEU A 308 -19.23 -6.46 -2.96
N ALA A 309 -18.58 -7.04 -1.96
CA ALA A 309 -17.36 -7.82 -2.16
C ALA A 309 -17.58 -8.99 -3.12
N GLN A 310 -18.70 -9.71 -2.98
CA GLN A 310 -19.04 -10.82 -3.85
C GLN A 310 -19.33 -10.38 -5.30
N GLU A 311 -19.99 -9.24 -5.47
CA GLU A 311 -20.26 -8.66 -6.78
C GLU A 311 -18.96 -8.30 -7.50
N VAL A 312 -18.08 -7.54 -6.82
CA VAL A 312 -16.78 -7.13 -7.38
C VAL A 312 -15.91 -8.34 -7.72
N GLU A 313 -15.86 -9.35 -6.82
CA GLU A 313 -15.10 -10.58 -7.08
C GLU A 313 -15.63 -11.33 -8.31
N THR A 314 -16.95 -11.41 -8.48
CA THR A 314 -17.57 -12.05 -9.64
C THR A 314 -17.21 -11.31 -10.94
N ALA A 315 -17.22 -9.98 -10.89
CA ALA A 315 -16.81 -9.14 -12.01
C ALA A 315 -15.31 -9.28 -12.34
N LEU A 316 -14.43 -9.35 -11.32
CA LEU A 316 -13.00 -9.61 -11.50
C LEU A 316 -12.75 -10.94 -12.21
N LYS A 317 -13.40 -12.02 -11.77
CA LYS A 317 -13.28 -13.35 -12.41
C LYS A 317 -13.67 -13.32 -13.88
N LYS A 318 -14.65 -12.49 -14.25
CA LYS A 318 -15.19 -12.43 -15.61
C LYS A 318 -14.43 -11.49 -16.53
N TYR A 319 -14.00 -10.32 -16.03
CA TYR A 319 -13.48 -9.24 -16.87
C TYR A 319 -11.97 -8.98 -16.71
N ALA A 320 -11.38 -9.40 -15.57
CA ALA A 320 -9.97 -9.17 -15.31
C ALA A 320 -9.06 -10.36 -15.67
N VAL A 321 -9.63 -11.54 -15.92
CA VAL A 321 -8.87 -12.74 -16.30
C VAL A 321 -8.80 -12.85 -17.82
N TYR A 322 -7.59 -12.93 -18.34
CA TYR A 322 -7.30 -13.09 -19.77
C TYR A 322 -6.52 -14.37 -20.04
N ASN A 323 -6.86 -15.05 -21.12
CA ASN A 323 -6.14 -16.27 -21.54
C ASN A 323 -4.99 -15.89 -22.49
N HIS A 324 -3.82 -15.60 -21.91
CA HIS A 324 -2.65 -15.15 -22.65
C HIS A 324 -1.98 -16.32 -23.40
N PRO A 325 -1.61 -16.18 -24.68
CA PRO A 325 -1.07 -17.30 -25.49
C PRO A 325 0.16 -17.97 -24.91
N LYS A 326 1.05 -17.20 -24.25
CA LYS A 326 2.32 -17.70 -23.68
C LYS A 326 2.21 -18.09 -22.21
N TYR A 327 1.42 -17.35 -21.41
CA TYR A 327 1.40 -17.50 -19.95
C TYR A 327 0.17 -18.24 -19.42
N GLY A 328 -0.83 -18.54 -20.28
CA GLY A 328 -2.11 -19.08 -19.83
C GLY A 328 -3.01 -18.01 -19.19
N LYS A 329 -3.86 -18.40 -18.26
CA LYS A 329 -4.74 -17.44 -17.57
C LYS A 329 -3.92 -16.50 -16.69
N ILE A 330 -4.07 -15.19 -16.88
CA ILE A 330 -3.42 -14.12 -16.14
C ILE A 330 -4.44 -13.06 -15.72
N TYR A 331 -4.11 -12.26 -14.71
CA TYR A 331 -4.84 -11.02 -14.41
C TYR A 331 -4.30 -9.88 -15.29
N ALA A 332 -5.22 -9.09 -15.86
CA ALA A 332 -4.90 -7.79 -16.45
C ALA A 332 -4.62 -6.77 -15.34
N PHE A 333 -3.86 -5.71 -15.65
CA PHE A 333 -3.61 -4.61 -14.73
C PHE A 333 -4.77 -3.62 -14.68
N GLU A 334 -5.29 -3.24 -15.85
CA GLU A 334 -6.48 -2.40 -16.00
C GLU A 334 -7.43 -2.98 -17.04
N VAL A 335 -8.74 -2.76 -16.84
CA VAL A 335 -9.81 -3.11 -17.78
C VAL A 335 -10.88 -2.01 -17.83
N ASP A 336 -11.76 -2.05 -18.84
CA ASP A 336 -12.82 -1.05 -19.02
C ASP A 336 -14.26 -1.62 -19.07
N GLY A 337 -14.39 -2.95 -19.00
CA GLY A 337 -15.68 -3.65 -19.16
C GLY A 337 -16.10 -3.88 -20.61
N PHE A 338 -15.44 -3.28 -21.61
CA PHE A 338 -15.62 -3.52 -23.05
C PHE A 338 -14.67 -4.59 -23.59
N TYR A 339 -14.02 -5.36 -22.71
CA TYR A 339 -13.00 -6.38 -23.00
C TYR A 339 -11.65 -5.82 -23.48
N ASN A 340 -11.35 -4.54 -23.26
CA ASN A 340 -10.01 -4.03 -23.40
C ASN A 340 -9.21 -4.31 -22.12
N HIS A 341 -7.90 -4.59 -22.29
CA HIS A 341 -6.99 -5.01 -21.21
C HIS A 341 -5.65 -4.29 -21.36
N VAL A 342 -5.10 -3.83 -20.25
CA VAL A 342 -3.71 -3.39 -20.14
C VAL A 342 -2.91 -4.47 -19.43
N PHE A 343 -1.81 -4.92 -20.06
CA PHE A 343 -0.89 -5.91 -19.50
C PHE A 343 0.41 -5.22 -19.11
N MET A 344 0.54 -4.92 -17.85
CA MET A 344 1.71 -4.36 -17.20
C MET A 344 1.63 -4.65 -15.70
N ASP A 345 2.60 -4.22 -14.95
CA ASP A 345 2.49 -3.98 -13.51
C ASP A 345 3.28 -2.73 -13.16
N ASP A 346 2.89 -2.09 -12.07
CA ASP A 346 3.52 -0.93 -11.48
C ASP A 346 4.10 -1.32 -10.12
N ALA A 347 5.22 -0.72 -9.73
CA ALA A 347 5.85 -1.03 -8.44
C ALA A 347 5.05 -0.54 -7.22
N ASN A 348 4.14 0.43 -7.42
CA ASN A 348 3.31 0.96 -6.33
C ASN A 348 2.24 -0.05 -5.91
N VAL A 349 2.04 -0.19 -4.60
CA VAL A 349 1.11 -1.16 -4.02
C VAL A 349 -0.21 -0.46 -3.68
N PRO A 350 -1.36 -1.00 -4.14
CA PRO A 350 -1.61 -2.31 -4.75
C PRO A 350 -1.10 -2.48 -6.17
N SER A 351 -0.40 -3.59 -6.43
CA SER A 351 0.05 -4.06 -7.74
C SER A 351 -0.36 -5.51 -7.96
N LEU A 352 -0.25 -6.02 -9.18
CA LEU A 352 -0.51 -7.43 -9.44
C LEU A 352 0.46 -8.34 -8.67
N LEU A 353 1.73 -7.94 -8.61
CA LEU A 353 2.74 -8.67 -7.83
C LEU A 353 2.42 -8.72 -6.34
N ALA A 354 1.83 -7.66 -5.78
CA ALA A 354 1.55 -7.52 -4.35
C ALA A 354 0.24 -8.16 -3.88
N LEU A 355 -0.56 -8.77 -4.76
CA LEU A 355 -1.88 -9.32 -4.39
C LEU A 355 -1.85 -10.29 -3.19
N PRO A 356 -0.89 -11.25 -3.07
CA PRO A 356 -0.82 -12.12 -1.89
C PRO A 356 -0.44 -11.36 -0.62
N TYR A 357 0.48 -10.39 -0.71
CA TYR A 357 0.89 -9.54 0.41
C TYR A 357 -0.29 -8.75 1.01
N LEU A 358 -1.23 -8.34 0.18
CA LEU A 358 -2.45 -7.67 0.60
C LEU A 358 -3.55 -8.63 1.10
N GLY A 359 -3.33 -9.94 0.98
CA GLY A 359 -4.31 -10.97 1.31
C GLY A 359 -5.50 -10.96 0.35
N CYS A 360 -5.24 -10.70 -0.94
CA CYS A 360 -6.23 -10.65 -2.00
C CYS A 360 -6.38 -11.99 -2.72
N VAL A 361 -5.27 -12.71 -2.90
CA VAL A 361 -5.20 -14.04 -3.50
C VAL A 361 -4.18 -14.89 -2.74
N ASP A 362 -4.25 -16.21 -2.89
CA ASP A 362 -3.23 -17.11 -2.36
C ASP A 362 -1.95 -17.04 -3.21
N MET A 363 -0.77 -17.22 -2.58
CA MET A 363 0.51 -17.26 -3.31
C MET A 363 0.58 -18.38 -4.34
N ASP A 364 -0.17 -19.47 -4.12
CA ASP A 364 -0.21 -20.63 -5.00
C ASP A 364 -1.38 -20.58 -6.00
N ASP A 365 -2.14 -19.49 -6.07
CA ASP A 365 -3.19 -19.31 -7.08
C ASP A 365 -2.61 -19.42 -8.48
N PRO A 366 -3.11 -20.33 -9.34
CA PRO A 366 -2.50 -20.59 -10.65
C PRO A 366 -2.56 -19.37 -11.60
N VAL A 367 -3.62 -18.53 -11.49
CA VAL A 367 -3.73 -17.31 -12.30
C VAL A 367 -2.73 -16.28 -11.82
N TYR A 368 -2.55 -16.15 -10.50
CA TYR A 368 -1.53 -15.28 -9.91
C TYR A 368 -0.12 -15.73 -10.31
N LEU A 369 0.20 -17.03 -10.20
CA LEU A 369 1.53 -17.53 -10.57
C LEU A 369 1.87 -17.27 -12.05
N ASN A 370 0.90 -17.39 -12.95
CA ASN A 370 1.07 -17.05 -14.35
C ASN A 370 1.23 -15.53 -14.54
N THR A 371 0.44 -14.73 -13.84
CA THR A 371 0.57 -13.26 -13.83
C THR A 371 1.94 -12.83 -13.34
N ARG A 372 2.41 -13.42 -12.24
CA ARG A 372 3.74 -13.18 -11.67
C ARG A 372 4.86 -13.46 -12.68
N LYS A 373 4.76 -14.55 -13.46
CA LYS A 373 5.73 -14.85 -14.54
C LYS A 373 5.73 -13.77 -15.63
N LEU A 374 4.56 -13.23 -15.97
CA LEU A 374 4.45 -12.15 -16.95
C LEU A 374 5.07 -10.86 -16.42
N VAL A 375 4.67 -10.41 -15.22
CA VAL A 375 5.07 -9.09 -14.70
C VAL A 375 6.55 -9.02 -14.32
N LEU A 376 7.18 -10.17 -14.03
CA LEU A 376 8.62 -10.31 -13.80
C LEU A 376 9.39 -10.72 -15.05
N SER A 377 8.93 -10.32 -16.23
CA SER A 377 9.57 -10.59 -17.53
C SER A 377 9.47 -9.38 -18.44
N ASN A 378 10.18 -9.42 -19.58
CA ASN A 378 10.11 -8.37 -20.63
C ASN A 378 8.72 -8.25 -21.30
N ALA A 379 7.73 -9.06 -20.90
CA ALA A 379 6.34 -8.87 -21.31
C ALA A 379 5.65 -7.74 -20.53
N ASN A 380 6.18 -7.37 -19.37
CA ASN A 380 5.83 -6.15 -18.68
C ASN A 380 6.72 -5.00 -19.17
N PRO A 381 6.17 -3.93 -19.79
CA PRO A 381 6.96 -2.82 -20.33
C PRO A 381 7.72 -2.03 -19.26
N TYR A 382 7.38 -2.21 -17.98
CA TYR A 382 8.06 -1.57 -16.84
C TYR A 382 8.95 -2.52 -16.04
N PHE A 383 9.20 -3.73 -16.54
CA PHE A 383 10.23 -4.59 -15.99
C PHE A 383 11.59 -4.25 -16.61
N PHE A 384 12.53 -3.83 -15.78
CA PHE A 384 13.85 -3.39 -16.21
C PHE A 384 14.95 -4.24 -15.61
N GLN A 385 16.07 -4.31 -16.32
CA GLN A 385 17.27 -5.00 -15.88
C GLN A 385 18.48 -4.06 -16.00
N GLY A 386 19.27 -4.00 -14.94
CA GLY A 386 20.47 -3.18 -14.85
C GLY A 386 21.63 -3.95 -14.22
N LYS A 387 22.76 -3.28 -14.04
CA LYS A 387 23.98 -3.89 -13.48
C LYS A 387 23.80 -4.39 -12.05
N ALA A 388 23.02 -3.66 -11.23
CA ALA A 388 22.84 -3.95 -9.82
C ALA A 388 21.65 -4.88 -9.54
N GLY A 389 20.70 -5.01 -10.48
CA GLY A 389 19.52 -5.86 -10.30
C GLY A 389 18.48 -5.74 -11.40
N GLU A 390 17.35 -6.38 -11.16
CA GLU A 390 16.18 -6.36 -12.02
C GLU A 390 14.90 -6.18 -11.17
N GLY A 391 13.90 -5.51 -11.74
CA GLY A 391 12.63 -5.27 -11.04
C GLY A 391 11.67 -4.41 -11.83
N ILE A 392 10.52 -4.14 -11.24
CA ILE A 392 9.47 -3.34 -11.84
C ILE A 392 9.66 -1.88 -11.43
N GLY A 393 9.49 -0.97 -12.39
CA GLY A 393 9.39 0.46 -12.17
C GLY A 393 7.95 0.95 -12.27
N GLY A 394 7.73 1.91 -13.11
CA GLY A 394 6.41 2.49 -13.40
C GLY A 394 6.54 3.81 -14.13
N PRO A 395 5.45 4.31 -14.72
CA PRO A 395 5.48 5.59 -15.43
C PRO A 395 5.80 6.77 -14.50
N HIS A 396 5.47 6.65 -13.22
CA HIS A 396 5.66 7.71 -12.23
C HIS A 396 7.13 8.12 -12.03
N ILE A 397 8.03 7.13 -11.94
CA ILE A 397 9.46 7.37 -11.70
C ILE A 397 10.28 7.52 -12.98
N GLY A 398 9.65 7.33 -14.13
CA GLY A 398 10.29 7.41 -15.44
C GLY A 398 10.70 6.06 -16.02
N PHE A 399 10.93 6.06 -17.32
CA PHE A 399 11.30 4.86 -18.06
C PHE A 399 12.74 4.43 -17.76
N GLY A 400 12.95 3.13 -17.57
CA GLY A 400 14.28 2.55 -17.29
C GLY A 400 14.68 2.52 -15.81
N TYR A 401 13.86 3.04 -14.91
CA TYR A 401 14.13 3.02 -13.48
C TYR A 401 13.43 1.84 -12.79
N ILE A 402 14.15 1.15 -11.90
CA ILE A 402 13.60 0.10 -11.04
C ILE A 402 13.25 0.73 -9.70
N TRP A 403 12.02 0.49 -9.23
CA TRP A 403 11.64 0.91 -7.89
C TRP A 403 11.93 -0.21 -6.89
N PRO A 404 12.74 0.01 -5.85
CA PRO A 404 13.11 -1.03 -4.87
C PRO A 404 11.90 -1.69 -4.20
N MET A 405 10.77 -0.99 -4.12
CA MET A 405 9.52 -1.53 -3.59
C MET A 405 9.07 -2.79 -4.35
N SER A 406 9.29 -2.87 -5.66
CA SER A 406 8.96 -4.07 -6.45
C SER A 406 9.84 -5.28 -6.09
N ILE A 407 11.12 -5.04 -5.79
CA ILE A 407 12.04 -6.10 -5.33
C ILE A 407 11.60 -6.62 -3.96
N ILE A 408 11.13 -5.71 -3.08
CA ILE A 408 10.56 -6.05 -1.78
C ILE A 408 9.29 -6.89 -1.93
N MET A 409 8.37 -6.49 -2.81
CA MET A 409 7.16 -7.26 -3.06
C MET A 409 7.46 -8.62 -3.70
N ARG A 410 8.45 -8.70 -4.60
CA ARG A 410 8.93 -9.96 -5.15
C ARG A 410 9.42 -10.91 -4.05
N CYS A 411 10.17 -10.40 -3.08
CA CYS A 411 10.65 -11.13 -1.92
C CYS A 411 9.50 -11.64 -1.03
N ASN A 412 8.49 -10.78 -0.79
CA ASN A 412 7.37 -11.08 0.11
C ASN A 412 6.28 -11.97 -0.51
N THR A 413 6.38 -12.27 -1.79
CA THR A 413 5.36 -13.02 -2.54
C THR A 413 5.93 -14.28 -3.22
N THR A 414 6.93 -14.90 -2.58
CA THR A 414 7.53 -16.17 -3.02
C THR A 414 7.81 -17.07 -1.82
N HIS A 415 7.76 -18.38 -2.05
CA HIS A 415 8.26 -19.40 -1.12
C HIS A 415 9.69 -19.87 -1.49
N ASP A 416 10.24 -19.39 -2.61
CA ASP A 416 11.57 -19.78 -3.09
C ASP A 416 12.68 -19.01 -2.36
N ASN A 417 13.43 -19.74 -1.52
CA ASN A 417 14.54 -19.18 -0.77
C ASN A 417 15.66 -18.61 -1.65
N GLU A 418 15.90 -19.15 -2.83
CA GLU A 418 16.92 -18.62 -3.76
C GLU A 418 16.47 -17.26 -4.33
N GLU A 419 15.18 -17.14 -4.67
CA GLU A 419 14.62 -15.87 -5.10
C GLU A 419 14.66 -14.82 -3.98
N ILE A 420 14.35 -15.21 -2.74
CA ILE A 420 14.47 -14.32 -1.56
C ILE A 420 15.91 -13.83 -1.41
N ARG A 421 16.91 -14.74 -1.45
CA ARG A 421 18.35 -14.36 -1.38
C ARG A 421 18.75 -13.41 -2.51
N LYS A 422 18.28 -13.67 -3.75
CA LYS A 422 18.52 -12.79 -4.90
C LYS A 422 17.95 -11.40 -4.67
N CYS A 423 16.72 -11.27 -4.17
CA CYS A 423 16.09 -10.00 -3.87
C CYS A 423 16.85 -9.23 -2.77
N VAL A 424 17.20 -9.90 -1.67
CA VAL A 424 17.96 -9.29 -0.56
C VAL A 424 19.34 -8.82 -1.05
N LYS A 425 20.01 -9.61 -1.92
CA LYS A 425 21.30 -9.22 -2.52
C LYS A 425 21.14 -7.97 -3.39
N MET A 426 20.13 -7.92 -4.25
CA MET A 426 19.86 -6.74 -5.08
C MET A 426 19.63 -5.48 -4.23
N LEU A 427 18.79 -5.58 -3.19
CA LEU A 427 18.53 -4.46 -2.28
C LEU A 427 19.79 -4.01 -1.52
N ARG A 428 20.65 -4.95 -1.12
CA ARG A 428 21.91 -4.64 -0.47
C ARG A 428 22.89 -3.91 -1.41
N ASP A 429 22.94 -4.33 -2.65
CA ASP A 429 23.99 -3.89 -3.61
C ASP A 429 23.58 -2.61 -4.38
N THR A 430 22.35 -2.15 -4.22
CA THR A 430 21.83 -0.90 -4.79
C THR A 430 21.80 0.21 -3.76
N ASP A 431 22.68 1.22 -3.87
CA ASP A 431 22.66 2.48 -3.11
C ASP A 431 23.18 3.64 -3.93
#